data_10d741277c32ece354a4f9c4e476ee72
#
_entry.id   10d741277c32ece354a4f9c4e476ee72
#
_cell.length_a   1.000
_cell.length_b   1.000
_cell.length_c   1.000
_cell.angle_alpha   90.00
_cell.angle_beta   90.00
_cell.angle_gamma   90.00
#
_symmetry.space_group_name_H-M   'P 1'
#
loop_
_entity.id
_entity.type
_entity.pdbx_description
1 polymer ?
#
loop_
_entity_poly.entity_id
_entity_poly.type
_entity_poly.pdbx_seq_one_letter_code
_entity_poly.pdbx_strand_id
1 'polypeptide(L)'
;TTSLVESGQVGNAIVLDGAMKLRYATQNCCASDIKRLANELRSTVSGNRIGLLTAYSKDDSESTQLFKAIKEVVNDSSYDVVIVDTSLSPLGKDLYDRYIDAMANAQYQRNKDNQQANQYEKLAGEALKEWRNKIGNGEFIVYTHDKPDGERVPDIKTLANTLHLISRKRYPYGLENGGSVNDTMWLSSSLAAGVDCGVTGNLSGLFRSANPQTNLLNYLECDVYTKEYWKEDPSLRISKIKKAVDDTIAADFKADGRISISKVYDALISEPFGFMPCNLTAFIMGVVLKEYASSAYSWSDGMTSEPMSTVKLKDMVSEIIKHHLTPIARYKEKYIVTMTAEEREFTASSAEIFGIDPAV
;
A
#
# COMPACT_ATOMS: atom_id res chain seq x y z
N THR A 1 25.78 -16.32 4.80
CA THR A 1 24.81 -15.35 4.19
C THR A 1 23.62 -15.17 5.08
N THR A 2 23.06 -16.24 5.63
CA THR A 2 21.88 -16.21 6.52
C THR A 2 22.01 -15.16 7.62
N SER A 3 23.12 -15.17 8.39
CA SER A 3 23.32 -14.20 9.47
C SER A 3 23.43 -12.74 8.99
N LEU A 4 23.95 -12.51 7.79
CA LEU A 4 24.03 -11.17 7.19
C LEU A 4 22.66 -10.67 6.74
N VAL A 5 21.83 -11.54 6.20
CA VAL A 5 20.48 -11.23 5.75
C VAL A 5 19.56 -11.05 6.95
N GLU A 6 19.58 -11.99 7.92
CA GLU A 6 18.75 -11.94 9.13
C GLU A 6 19.07 -10.74 10.03
N SER A 7 20.35 -10.34 10.12
CA SER A 7 20.74 -9.15 10.88
C SER A 7 20.36 -7.83 10.21
N GLY A 8 19.81 -7.86 9.01
CA GLY A 8 19.47 -6.66 8.22
C GLY A 8 20.68 -5.87 7.72
N GLN A 9 21.92 -6.38 7.89
CA GLN A 9 23.13 -5.66 7.50
C GLN A 9 23.26 -5.49 5.98
N VAL A 10 22.75 -6.44 5.21
CA VAL A 10 22.71 -6.33 3.74
C VAL A 10 21.80 -5.17 3.30
N GLY A 11 20.73 -4.91 4.03
CA GLY A 11 19.69 -3.97 3.63
C GLY A 11 18.95 -4.42 2.36
N ASN A 12 18.07 -3.58 1.84
CA ASN A 12 17.36 -3.89 0.60
C ASN A 12 18.20 -3.48 -0.60
N ALA A 13 18.57 -4.45 -1.45
CA ALA A 13 19.21 -4.18 -2.73
C ALA A 13 18.21 -3.62 -3.75
N ILE A 14 16.93 -3.98 -3.61
CA ILE A 14 15.83 -3.48 -4.43
C ILE A 14 15.09 -2.41 -3.64
N VAL A 15 15.17 -1.17 -4.12
CA VAL A 15 14.48 -0.03 -3.49
C VAL A 15 13.19 0.22 -4.27
N LEU A 16 12.06 -0.04 -3.61
CA LEU A 16 10.74 0.34 -4.11
C LEU A 16 10.43 1.77 -3.66
N ASP A 17 9.72 2.52 -4.49
CA ASP A 17 9.30 3.90 -4.24
C ASP A 17 7.79 4.07 -4.39
N GLY A 18 7.28 5.20 -3.91
CA GLY A 18 5.88 5.61 -4.05
C GLY A 18 4.90 4.48 -3.75
N ALA A 19 4.03 4.23 -4.70
CA ALA A 19 2.98 3.21 -4.61
C ALA A 19 3.51 1.79 -4.42
N MET A 20 4.63 1.44 -5.06
CA MET A 20 5.18 0.08 -4.99
C MET A 20 5.65 -0.27 -3.57
N LYS A 21 6.19 0.70 -2.83
CA LYS A 21 6.56 0.52 -1.41
C LYS A 21 5.35 0.18 -0.53
N LEU A 22 4.18 0.72 -0.84
CA LEU A 22 2.94 0.41 -0.14
C LEU A 22 2.36 -0.94 -0.61
N ARG A 23 2.43 -1.21 -1.91
CA ARG A 23 1.88 -2.42 -2.52
C ARG A 23 2.59 -3.69 -2.09
N TYR A 24 3.92 -3.65 -1.95
CA TYR A 24 4.71 -4.81 -1.62
C TYR A 24 5.10 -4.85 -0.14
N ALA A 25 4.84 -5.99 0.51
CA ALA A 25 5.43 -6.32 1.80
C ALA A 25 6.74 -7.08 1.53
N THR A 26 7.88 -6.42 1.80
CA THR A 26 9.18 -6.93 1.39
C THR A 26 9.93 -7.58 2.55
N GLN A 27 10.56 -8.74 2.29
CA GLN A 27 11.54 -9.35 3.18
C GLN A 27 12.74 -9.87 2.38
N ASN A 28 13.90 -9.89 3.02
CA ASN A 28 15.11 -10.48 2.49
C ASN A 28 15.25 -11.91 2.98
N CYS A 29 15.67 -12.83 2.10
CA CYS A 29 15.81 -14.25 2.44
C CYS A 29 17.06 -14.86 1.80
N CYS A 30 17.41 -16.05 2.27
CA CYS A 30 18.34 -16.97 1.66
C CYS A 30 17.74 -18.39 1.62
N ALA A 31 18.46 -19.36 1.10
CA ALA A 31 17.94 -20.71 0.88
C ALA A 31 17.38 -21.37 2.15
N SER A 32 17.96 -21.08 3.33
CA SER A 32 17.60 -21.71 4.60
C SER A 32 16.30 -21.20 5.21
N ASP A 33 15.88 -19.98 4.92
CA ASP A 33 14.75 -19.30 5.59
C ASP A 33 13.60 -18.90 4.66
N ILE A 34 13.74 -19.09 3.35
CA ILE A 34 12.75 -18.67 2.34
C ILE A 34 11.34 -19.22 2.61
N LYS A 35 11.20 -20.49 3.01
CA LYS A 35 9.89 -21.08 3.33
C LYS A 35 9.26 -20.47 4.56
N ARG A 36 10.05 -20.24 5.62
CA ARG A 36 9.57 -19.60 6.85
C ARG A 36 9.08 -18.20 6.56
N LEU A 37 9.86 -17.41 5.81
CA LEU A 37 9.53 -16.04 5.47
C LEU A 37 8.34 -15.94 4.50
N ALA A 38 8.19 -16.89 3.57
CA ALA A 38 6.99 -16.99 2.72
C ALA A 38 5.72 -17.22 3.57
N ASN A 39 5.79 -18.09 4.60
CA ASN A 39 4.70 -18.30 5.54
C ASN A 39 4.39 -17.05 6.37
N GLU A 40 5.41 -16.36 6.86
CA GLU A 40 5.24 -15.11 7.62
C GLU A 40 4.58 -14.03 6.77
N LEU A 41 5.02 -13.85 5.52
CA LEU A 41 4.39 -12.91 4.59
C LEU A 41 2.92 -13.28 4.33
N ARG A 42 2.61 -14.55 4.12
CA ARG A 42 1.23 -15.02 3.94
C ARG A 42 0.32 -14.61 5.11
N SER A 43 0.82 -14.68 6.34
CA SER A 43 0.04 -14.33 7.53
C SER A 43 -0.04 -12.83 7.81
N THR A 44 0.90 -12.05 7.27
CA THR A 44 1.02 -10.60 7.54
C THR A 44 0.52 -9.72 6.38
N VAL A 45 0.42 -10.27 5.18
CA VAL A 45 -0.07 -9.56 4.00
C VAL A 45 -1.59 -9.45 4.07
N SER A 46 -2.09 -8.22 4.14
CA SER A 46 -3.51 -7.92 3.98
C SER A 46 -3.94 -8.02 2.51
N GLY A 47 -5.25 -8.12 2.26
CA GLY A 47 -5.81 -8.30 0.91
C GLY A 47 -5.42 -7.26 -0.15
N ASN A 48 -4.79 -6.16 0.24
CA ASN A 48 -4.32 -5.08 -0.65
C ASN A 48 -2.79 -5.07 -0.86
N ARG A 49 -2.04 -6.05 -0.35
CA ARG A 49 -0.58 -6.11 -0.49
C ARG A 49 -0.14 -7.43 -1.10
N ILE A 50 1.03 -7.42 -1.73
CA ILE A 50 1.69 -8.58 -2.32
C ILE A 50 2.96 -8.87 -1.53
N GLY A 51 3.16 -10.14 -1.14
CA GLY A 51 4.40 -10.56 -0.52
C GLY A 51 5.55 -10.56 -1.52
N LEU A 52 6.70 -9.97 -1.16
CA LEU A 52 7.90 -9.92 -1.99
C LEU A 52 9.11 -10.39 -1.20
N LEU A 53 9.72 -11.48 -1.65
CA LEU A 53 10.98 -11.97 -1.12
C LEU A 53 12.13 -11.58 -2.05
N THR A 54 13.16 -10.93 -1.50
CA THR A 54 14.43 -10.72 -2.19
C THR A 54 15.41 -11.77 -1.71
N ALA A 55 15.80 -12.67 -2.60
CA ALA A 55 16.59 -13.84 -2.28
C ALA A 55 18.07 -13.65 -2.64
N TYR A 56 18.95 -13.93 -1.69
CA TYR A 56 20.38 -13.69 -1.77
C TYR A 56 21.18 -14.99 -1.66
N SER A 57 22.34 -15.04 -2.32
CA SER A 57 23.31 -16.11 -2.18
C SER A 57 24.74 -15.56 -2.02
N LYS A 58 25.59 -16.31 -1.34
CA LYS A 58 27.00 -15.97 -1.14
C LYS A 58 27.84 -16.39 -2.35
N ASP A 59 27.58 -17.59 -2.86
CA ASP A 59 28.36 -18.26 -3.89
C ASP A 59 27.46 -19.19 -4.73
N ASP A 60 28.04 -19.85 -5.72
CA ASP A 60 27.36 -20.77 -6.64
C ASP A 60 26.72 -21.98 -5.93
N SER A 61 27.31 -22.44 -4.82
CA SER A 61 26.74 -23.53 -4.03
C SER A 61 25.45 -23.12 -3.33
N GLU A 62 25.45 -21.95 -2.68
CA GLU A 62 24.23 -21.38 -2.10
C GLU A 62 23.21 -21.01 -3.18
N SER A 63 23.63 -20.53 -4.35
CA SER A 63 22.74 -20.26 -5.49
C SER A 63 21.99 -21.50 -5.93
N THR A 64 22.68 -22.66 -5.98
CA THR A 64 22.05 -23.93 -6.32
C THR A 64 21.04 -24.38 -5.26
N GLN A 65 21.32 -24.18 -3.97
CA GLN A 65 20.39 -24.49 -2.88
C GLN A 65 19.19 -23.53 -2.90
N LEU A 66 19.44 -22.25 -3.14
CA LEU A 66 18.42 -21.22 -3.25
C LEU A 66 17.43 -21.53 -4.38
N PHE A 67 17.94 -21.88 -5.57
CA PHE A 67 17.09 -22.27 -6.70
C PHE A 67 16.15 -23.43 -6.34
N LYS A 68 16.65 -24.48 -5.66
CA LYS A 68 15.79 -25.59 -5.21
C LYS A 68 14.72 -25.13 -4.23
N ALA A 69 15.09 -24.31 -3.24
CA ALA A 69 14.17 -23.79 -2.25
C ALA A 69 13.11 -22.85 -2.85
N ILE A 70 13.48 -22.02 -3.83
CA ILE A 70 12.55 -21.20 -4.60
C ILE A 70 11.54 -22.08 -5.34
N LYS A 71 12.00 -23.11 -6.05
CA LYS A 71 11.12 -24.04 -6.78
C LYS A 71 10.10 -24.73 -5.87
N GLU A 72 10.49 -25.09 -4.66
CA GLU A 72 9.58 -25.69 -3.68
C GLU A 72 8.50 -24.70 -3.21
N VAL A 73 8.84 -23.41 -3.04
CA VAL A 73 7.89 -22.38 -2.63
C VAL A 73 6.93 -22.03 -3.78
N VAL A 74 7.43 -21.76 -4.99
CA VAL A 74 6.56 -21.30 -6.09
C VAL A 74 5.68 -22.41 -6.68
N ASN A 75 6.04 -23.67 -6.51
CA ASN A 75 5.21 -24.81 -6.92
C ASN A 75 4.13 -25.16 -5.89
N ASP A 76 4.22 -24.65 -4.68
CA ASP A 76 3.21 -24.83 -3.64
C ASP A 76 2.20 -23.67 -3.69
N SER A 77 0.98 -23.95 -4.16
CA SER A 77 -0.10 -22.97 -4.29
C SER A 77 -0.53 -22.34 -2.96
N SER A 78 -0.06 -22.86 -1.83
CA SER A 78 -0.32 -22.25 -0.52
C SER A 78 0.48 -20.95 -0.30
N TYR A 79 1.55 -20.71 -1.08
CA TYR A 79 2.35 -19.50 -1.00
C TYR A 79 2.00 -18.53 -2.15
N ASP A 80 1.46 -17.39 -1.80
CA ASP A 80 1.16 -16.30 -2.75
C ASP A 80 2.19 -15.18 -2.57
N VAL A 81 3.40 -15.43 -3.06
CA VAL A 81 4.53 -14.50 -2.96
C VAL A 81 5.24 -14.35 -4.29
N VAL A 82 5.80 -13.15 -4.50
CA VAL A 82 6.75 -12.88 -5.58
C VAL A 82 8.16 -13.05 -5.03
N ILE A 83 9.01 -13.77 -5.76
CA ILE A 83 10.41 -13.96 -5.36
C ILE A 83 11.30 -13.33 -6.41
N VAL A 84 12.16 -12.40 -6.00
CA VAL A 84 13.21 -11.81 -6.81
C VAL A 84 14.53 -12.45 -6.39
N ASP A 85 15.05 -13.28 -7.26
CA ASP A 85 16.32 -13.98 -7.07
C ASP A 85 17.46 -13.11 -7.59
N THR A 86 18.41 -12.78 -6.70
CA THR A 86 19.62 -12.01 -6.98
C THR A 86 20.87 -12.89 -7.13
N SER A 87 20.72 -14.21 -7.19
CA SER A 87 21.82 -15.18 -7.19
C SER A 87 22.73 -15.10 -8.43
N LEU A 88 22.29 -14.40 -9.49
CA LEU A 88 23.16 -14.04 -10.63
C LEU A 88 24.26 -13.03 -10.26
N SER A 89 24.13 -12.37 -9.10
CA SER A 89 25.11 -11.46 -8.53
C SER A 89 25.46 -11.84 -7.09
N PRO A 90 26.05 -13.03 -6.86
CA PRO A 90 26.37 -13.50 -5.52
C PRO A 90 27.39 -12.59 -4.83
N LEU A 91 27.48 -12.65 -3.50
CA LEU A 91 28.46 -11.90 -2.71
C LEU A 91 29.89 -12.12 -3.24
N GLY A 92 30.23 -13.38 -3.46
CA GLY A 92 31.55 -13.79 -3.94
C GLY A 92 32.56 -13.83 -2.81
N LYS A 93 33.66 -14.59 -3.06
CA LYS A 93 34.69 -14.84 -2.04
C LYS A 93 35.39 -13.56 -1.60
N ASP A 94 35.78 -12.71 -2.54
CA ASP A 94 36.58 -11.50 -2.23
C ASP A 94 35.84 -10.51 -1.33
N LEU A 95 34.56 -10.22 -1.61
CA LEU A 95 33.76 -9.32 -0.77
C LEU A 95 33.46 -9.98 0.58
N TYR A 96 33.21 -11.28 0.59
CA TYR A 96 33.00 -12.03 1.82
C TYR A 96 34.22 -12.00 2.74
N ASP A 97 35.43 -12.31 2.20
CA ASP A 97 36.67 -12.30 2.97
C ASP A 97 36.97 -10.88 3.50
N ARG A 98 36.79 -9.83 2.69
CA ARG A 98 36.93 -8.42 3.12
C ARG A 98 35.97 -8.06 4.26
N TYR A 99 34.74 -8.52 4.17
CA TYR A 99 33.75 -8.30 5.23
C TYR A 99 34.16 -9.01 6.53
N ILE A 100 34.53 -10.30 6.46
CA ILE A 100 34.90 -11.11 7.64
C ILE A 100 36.15 -10.54 8.30
N ASP A 101 37.20 -10.23 7.53
CA ASP A 101 38.43 -9.64 8.05
C ASP A 101 38.20 -8.32 8.74
N ALA A 102 37.39 -7.45 8.14
CA ALA A 102 37.05 -6.17 8.73
C ALA A 102 36.24 -6.36 10.04
N MET A 103 35.24 -7.25 10.08
CA MET A 103 34.46 -7.52 11.29
C MET A 103 35.30 -8.16 12.40
N ALA A 104 36.22 -9.08 12.07
CA ALA A 104 37.14 -9.70 13.03
C ALA A 104 38.08 -8.64 13.65
N ASN A 105 38.62 -7.74 12.86
CA ASN A 105 39.45 -6.64 13.32
C ASN A 105 38.63 -5.64 14.17
N ALA A 106 37.40 -5.31 13.78
CA ALA A 106 36.51 -4.47 14.58
C ALA A 106 36.26 -5.07 15.97
N GLN A 107 35.95 -6.37 16.03
CA GLN A 107 35.73 -7.09 17.29
C GLN A 107 36.99 -7.12 18.15
N TYR A 108 38.13 -7.37 17.56
CA TYR A 108 39.43 -7.36 18.28
C TYR A 108 39.75 -6.00 18.88
N GLN A 109 39.47 -4.91 18.17
CA GLN A 109 39.73 -3.54 18.61
C GLN A 109 38.66 -2.98 19.58
N ARG A 110 37.48 -3.56 19.65
CA ARG A 110 36.35 -3.02 20.40
C ARG A 110 36.67 -2.69 21.86
N ASN A 111 37.52 -3.49 22.51
CA ASN A 111 37.94 -3.30 23.91
C ASN A 111 39.27 -2.55 24.05
N LYS A 112 39.93 -2.19 22.91
CA LYS A 112 41.26 -1.55 22.92
C LYS A 112 41.21 -0.14 22.38
N ASP A 113 40.59 0.06 21.24
CA ASP A 113 40.46 1.32 20.54
C ASP A 113 39.13 1.37 19.80
N ASN A 114 38.15 2.04 20.40
CA ASN A 114 36.80 2.19 19.82
C ASN A 114 36.81 2.96 18.49
N GLN A 115 37.73 3.90 18.29
CA GLN A 115 37.80 4.66 17.06
C GLN A 115 38.25 3.75 15.90
N GLN A 116 39.25 2.91 16.16
CA GLN A 116 39.75 1.94 15.18
C GLN A 116 38.71 0.82 14.92
N ALA A 117 38.00 0.36 15.95
CA ALA A 117 36.89 -0.59 15.77
C ALA A 117 35.81 -0.02 14.84
N ASN A 118 35.38 1.23 15.01
CA ASN A 118 34.39 1.89 14.15
C ASN A 118 34.88 2.05 12.69
N GLN A 119 36.19 2.25 12.49
CA GLN A 119 36.77 2.30 11.14
C GLN A 119 36.66 0.92 10.43
N TYR A 120 36.95 -0.17 11.14
CA TYR A 120 36.79 -1.52 10.60
C TYR A 120 35.33 -1.87 10.32
N GLU A 121 34.39 -1.47 11.18
CA GLU A 121 32.93 -1.65 10.91
C GLU A 121 32.50 -0.88 9.66
N LYS A 122 33.04 0.32 9.44
CA LYS A 122 32.78 1.06 8.21
C LYS A 122 33.29 0.33 6.97
N LEU A 123 34.50 -0.25 7.03
CA LEU A 123 35.06 -1.04 5.94
C LEU A 123 34.21 -2.29 5.64
N ALA A 124 33.71 -2.97 6.68
CA ALA A 124 32.77 -4.08 6.51
C ALA A 124 31.47 -3.61 5.82
N GLY A 125 30.92 -2.45 6.24
CA GLY A 125 29.74 -1.84 5.61
C GLY A 125 29.99 -1.47 4.14
N GLU A 126 31.18 -1.02 3.78
CA GLU A 126 31.57 -0.72 2.40
C GLU A 126 31.57 -1.97 1.51
N ALA A 127 32.05 -3.12 2.01
CA ALA A 127 31.98 -4.38 1.28
C ALA A 127 30.55 -4.82 0.98
N LEU A 128 29.64 -4.68 1.96
CA LEU A 128 28.22 -4.97 1.75
C LEU A 128 27.53 -3.97 0.82
N LYS A 129 27.94 -2.71 0.85
CA LYS A 129 27.46 -1.69 -0.07
C LYS A 129 27.90 -1.98 -1.51
N GLU A 130 29.13 -2.42 -1.69
CA GLU A 130 29.66 -2.84 -3.00
C GLU A 130 28.85 -4.02 -3.57
N TRP A 131 28.52 -5.00 -2.74
CA TRP A 131 27.65 -6.10 -3.13
C TRP A 131 26.24 -5.63 -3.52
N ARG A 132 25.60 -4.77 -2.71
CA ARG A 132 24.29 -4.18 -3.07
C ARG A 132 24.33 -3.45 -4.41
N ASN A 133 25.39 -2.70 -4.67
CA ASN A 133 25.57 -2.01 -5.96
C ASN A 133 25.74 -3.01 -7.11
N LYS A 134 26.47 -4.12 -6.88
CA LYS A 134 26.60 -5.20 -7.86
C LYS A 134 25.24 -5.82 -8.19
N ILE A 135 24.41 -6.07 -7.19
CA ILE A 135 23.04 -6.57 -7.37
C ILE A 135 22.20 -5.55 -8.14
N GLY A 136 22.18 -4.27 -7.72
CA GLY A 136 21.40 -3.22 -8.35
C GLY A 136 21.74 -2.95 -9.82
N ASN A 137 22.98 -3.25 -10.23
CA ASN A 137 23.45 -3.16 -11.62
C ASN A 137 23.43 -4.51 -12.37
N GLY A 138 22.95 -5.56 -11.71
CA GLY A 138 22.93 -6.92 -12.25
C GLY A 138 21.58 -7.29 -12.87
N GLU A 139 21.48 -8.57 -13.20
CA GLU A 139 20.27 -9.21 -13.68
C GLU A 139 19.55 -9.91 -12.52
N PHE A 140 18.24 -10.11 -12.70
CA PHE A 140 17.37 -10.76 -11.73
C PHE A 140 16.61 -11.91 -12.37
N ILE A 141 16.11 -12.85 -11.56
CA ILE A 141 15.09 -13.81 -11.98
C ILE A 141 13.87 -13.60 -11.09
N VAL A 142 12.71 -13.34 -11.70
CA VAL A 142 11.45 -13.13 -10.98
C VAL A 142 10.60 -14.37 -11.08
N TYR A 143 10.24 -14.93 -9.93
CA TYR A 143 9.37 -16.10 -9.82
C TYR A 143 8.01 -15.70 -9.24
N THR A 144 6.97 -16.26 -9.81
CA THR A 144 5.60 -16.18 -9.31
C THR A 144 4.94 -17.55 -9.46
N HIS A 145 3.82 -17.78 -8.82
CA HIS A 145 3.05 -19.00 -9.01
C HIS A 145 2.68 -19.24 -10.49
N ASP A 146 2.35 -18.18 -11.23
CA ASP A 146 2.05 -18.27 -12.68
C ASP A 146 3.29 -18.51 -13.56
N LYS A 147 4.47 -18.15 -13.07
CA LYS A 147 5.76 -18.31 -13.75
C LYS A 147 6.76 -19.04 -12.85
N PRO A 148 6.52 -20.32 -12.56
CA PRO A 148 7.37 -21.07 -11.63
C PRO A 148 8.78 -21.32 -12.19
N ASP A 149 8.99 -21.22 -13.50
CA ASP A 149 10.30 -21.35 -14.13
C ASP A 149 11.16 -20.09 -14.03
N GLY A 150 10.54 -19.00 -13.61
CA GLY A 150 11.17 -17.69 -13.47
C GLY A 150 11.27 -16.93 -14.80
N GLU A 151 11.23 -15.63 -14.69
CA GLU A 151 11.44 -14.69 -15.80
C GLU A 151 12.74 -13.92 -15.57
N ARG A 152 13.67 -14.00 -16.52
CA ARG A 152 14.94 -13.25 -16.43
C ARG A 152 14.70 -11.77 -16.75
N VAL A 153 15.18 -10.91 -15.88
CA VAL A 153 15.01 -9.47 -15.92
C VAL A 153 16.38 -8.81 -15.95
N PRO A 154 16.74 -8.06 -17.02
CA PRO A 154 18.10 -7.64 -17.27
C PRO A 154 18.62 -6.52 -16.36
N ASP A 155 17.73 -5.73 -15.75
CA ASP A 155 18.10 -4.56 -14.95
C ASP A 155 17.01 -4.16 -13.96
N ILE A 156 17.36 -3.26 -13.04
CA ILE A 156 16.47 -2.78 -11.98
C ILE A 156 15.23 -2.02 -12.52
N LYS A 157 15.36 -1.35 -13.65
CA LYS A 157 14.24 -0.62 -14.27
C LYS A 157 13.21 -1.58 -14.85
N THR A 158 13.68 -2.61 -15.53
CA THR A 158 12.82 -3.69 -16.05
C THR A 158 12.20 -4.48 -14.89
N LEU A 159 12.93 -4.69 -13.78
CA LEU A 159 12.39 -5.29 -12.56
C LEU A 159 11.23 -4.46 -11.98
N ALA A 160 11.42 -3.14 -11.86
CA ALA A 160 10.35 -2.25 -11.40
C ALA A 160 9.10 -2.34 -12.29
N ASN A 161 9.27 -2.36 -13.61
CA ASN A 161 8.17 -2.55 -14.56
C ASN A 161 7.50 -3.92 -14.41
N THR A 162 8.28 -5.00 -14.21
CA THR A 162 7.76 -6.36 -13.99
C THR A 162 6.91 -6.42 -12.73
N LEU A 163 7.40 -5.85 -11.62
CA LEU A 163 6.63 -5.76 -10.37
C LEU A 163 5.35 -4.93 -10.54
N HIS A 164 5.42 -3.83 -11.30
CA HIS A 164 4.23 -3.04 -11.62
C HIS A 164 3.20 -3.83 -12.43
N LEU A 165 3.63 -4.64 -13.41
CA LEU A 165 2.74 -5.51 -14.19
C LEU A 165 2.09 -6.61 -13.34
N ILE A 166 2.83 -7.19 -12.39
CA ILE A 166 2.29 -8.16 -11.43
C ILE A 166 1.19 -7.51 -10.58
N SER A 167 1.47 -6.32 -10.03
CA SER A 167 0.48 -5.55 -9.28
C SER A 167 -0.76 -5.24 -10.12
N ARG A 168 -0.57 -4.77 -11.36
CA ARG A 168 -1.68 -4.44 -12.27
C ARG A 168 -2.53 -5.65 -12.65
N LYS A 169 -1.93 -6.83 -12.78
CA LYS A 169 -2.66 -8.05 -13.05
C LYS A 169 -3.60 -8.39 -11.90
N ARG A 170 -3.14 -8.24 -10.66
CA ARG A 170 -3.92 -8.55 -9.45
C ARG A 170 -4.93 -7.44 -9.11
N TYR A 171 -4.51 -6.18 -9.23
CA TYR A 171 -5.33 -5.00 -8.92
C TYR A 171 -5.47 -4.08 -10.13
N PRO A 172 -6.25 -4.47 -11.16
CA PRO A 172 -6.37 -3.68 -12.41
C PRO A 172 -6.93 -2.27 -12.18
N TYR A 173 -7.72 -2.07 -11.13
CA TYR A 173 -8.24 -0.76 -10.73
C TYR A 173 -7.47 -0.16 -9.55
N GLY A 174 -6.31 -0.72 -9.21
CA GLY A 174 -5.42 -0.18 -8.17
C GLY A 174 -5.00 1.25 -8.47
N LEU A 175 -4.84 2.06 -7.41
CA LEU A 175 -4.53 3.48 -7.54
C LEU A 175 -3.17 3.73 -8.20
N GLU A 176 -2.21 2.83 -8.05
CA GLU A 176 -0.90 2.87 -8.71
C GLU A 176 -0.95 2.73 -10.24
N ASN A 177 -2.07 2.30 -10.79
CA ASN A 177 -2.29 2.16 -12.23
C ASN A 177 -2.88 3.42 -12.87
N GLY A 178 -3.09 4.48 -12.09
CA GLY A 178 -3.48 5.80 -12.57
C GLY A 178 -2.34 6.58 -13.19
N GLY A 179 -2.60 7.85 -13.45
CA GLY A 179 -1.57 8.80 -13.84
C GLY A 179 -0.58 9.09 -12.70
N SER A 180 0.45 9.87 -12.99
CA SER A 180 1.41 10.30 -11.97
C SER A 180 0.75 11.25 -10.96
N VAL A 181 0.94 10.99 -9.69
CA VAL A 181 0.59 11.88 -8.58
C VAL A 181 1.83 12.23 -7.77
N ASN A 182 1.75 13.30 -6.99
CA ASN A 182 2.83 13.70 -6.09
C ASN A 182 3.07 12.61 -5.03
N ASP A 183 4.33 12.39 -4.65
CA ASP A 183 4.73 11.40 -3.64
C ASP A 183 4.02 11.57 -2.29
N THR A 184 3.63 12.80 -1.92
CA THR A 184 2.83 13.07 -0.72
C THR A 184 1.48 12.37 -0.72
N MET A 185 0.94 12.01 -1.88
CA MET A 185 -0.32 11.28 -2.00
C MET A 185 -0.20 9.81 -1.56
N TRP A 186 1.01 9.26 -1.61
CA TRP A 186 1.31 7.91 -1.10
C TRP A 186 1.62 7.86 0.40
N LEU A 187 1.72 9.03 1.05
CA LEU A 187 1.86 9.11 2.52
C LEU A 187 0.49 8.98 3.20
N SER A 188 0.49 8.77 4.51
CA SER A 188 -0.70 8.68 5.36
C SER A 188 -0.83 9.81 6.38
N SER A 189 -0.04 10.89 6.21
CA SER A 189 0.03 11.99 7.19
C SER A 189 -1.12 12.99 7.12
N SER A 190 -1.94 12.97 6.05
CA SER A 190 -2.97 13.98 5.78
C SER A 190 -4.30 13.36 5.35
N LEU A 191 -4.69 12.23 5.95
CA LEU A 191 -5.88 11.47 5.54
C LEU A 191 -7.16 12.31 5.63
N ALA A 192 -7.38 13.02 6.75
CA ALA A 192 -8.56 13.86 6.93
C ALA A 192 -8.65 14.98 5.88
N ALA A 193 -7.52 15.63 5.57
CA ALA A 193 -7.46 16.63 4.50
C ALA A 193 -7.70 15.98 3.12
N GLY A 194 -7.26 14.74 2.91
CA GLY A 194 -7.56 13.97 1.69
C GLY A 194 -9.05 13.80 1.48
N VAL A 195 -9.77 13.31 2.48
CA VAL A 195 -11.23 13.14 2.41
C VAL A 195 -11.93 14.47 2.18
N ASP A 196 -11.57 15.50 2.95
CA ASP A 196 -12.16 16.83 2.82
C ASP A 196 -12.02 17.40 1.41
N CYS A 197 -10.81 17.32 0.83
CA CYS A 197 -10.56 17.72 -0.55
C CYS A 197 -11.39 16.89 -1.55
N GLY A 198 -11.55 15.60 -1.31
CA GLY A 198 -12.33 14.70 -2.16
C GLY A 198 -13.82 15.05 -2.15
N VAL A 199 -14.39 15.40 -1.00
CA VAL A 199 -15.78 15.79 -0.85
C VAL A 199 -16.05 17.18 -1.44
N THR A 200 -15.22 18.16 -1.08
CA THR A 200 -15.48 19.59 -1.37
C THR A 200 -14.93 20.06 -2.72
N GLY A 201 -13.96 19.34 -3.29
CA GLY A 201 -13.22 19.82 -4.47
C GLY A 201 -12.18 20.90 -4.16
N ASN A 202 -12.06 21.32 -2.91
CA ASN A 202 -11.05 22.29 -2.50
C ASN A 202 -9.71 21.60 -2.21
N LEU A 203 -8.83 21.56 -3.21
CA LEU A 203 -7.54 20.81 -3.15
C LEU A 203 -6.45 21.55 -2.38
N SER A 204 -6.67 22.79 -1.93
CA SER A 204 -5.65 23.61 -1.24
C SER A 204 -5.17 23.00 0.08
N GLY A 205 -5.99 22.17 0.73
CA GLY A 205 -5.64 21.48 1.98
C GLY A 205 -4.57 20.38 1.83
N LEU A 206 -4.41 19.81 0.64
CA LEU A 206 -3.42 18.75 0.36
C LEU A 206 -2.16 19.28 -0.33
N PHE A 207 -2.25 20.38 -1.04
CA PHE A 207 -1.19 20.83 -1.91
C PHE A 207 -0.85 22.31 -1.68
N ARG A 208 0.45 22.56 -1.55
CA ARG A 208 1.00 23.91 -1.48
C ARG A 208 1.50 24.44 -2.84
N SER A 209 1.40 23.65 -3.91
CA SER A 209 1.92 24.00 -5.23
C SER A 209 0.86 24.56 -6.17
N ALA A 210 1.27 25.31 -7.20
CA ALA A 210 0.41 26.12 -8.06
C ALA A 210 -0.59 25.34 -8.96
N ASN A 211 -0.44 24.00 -9.16
CA ASN A 211 -1.34 23.22 -10.03
C ASN A 211 -1.72 21.83 -9.45
N PRO A 212 -2.13 21.72 -8.18
CA PRO A 212 -2.50 20.41 -7.62
C PRO A 212 -3.80 19.88 -8.22
N GLN A 213 -4.74 20.76 -8.54
CA GLN A 213 -6.05 20.43 -9.09
C GLN A 213 -5.94 19.76 -10.47
N THR A 214 -5.16 20.33 -11.37
CA THR A 214 -4.96 19.78 -12.72
C THR A 214 -4.38 18.37 -12.65
N ASN A 215 -3.40 18.12 -11.78
CA ASN A 215 -2.77 16.81 -11.67
C ASN A 215 -3.73 15.75 -11.13
N LEU A 216 -4.56 16.07 -10.14
CA LEU A 216 -5.55 15.13 -9.61
C LEU A 216 -6.71 14.89 -10.57
N LEU A 217 -7.20 15.91 -11.27
CA LEU A 217 -8.22 15.72 -12.29
C LEU A 217 -7.70 14.92 -13.49
N ASN A 218 -6.45 15.16 -13.91
CA ASN A 218 -5.80 14.33 -14.92
C ASN A 218 -5.62 12.88 -14.46
N TYR A 219 -5.30 12.67 -13.18
CA TYR A 219 -5.23 11.34 -12.58
C TYR A 219 -6.59 10.63 -12.61
N LEU A 220 -7.68 11.34 -12.35
CA LEU A 220 -9.06 10.83 -12.40
C LEU A 220 -9.58 10.65 -13.83
N GLU A 221 -8.88 11.19 -14.84
CA GLU A 221 -9.26 11.18 -16.26
C GLU A 221 -10.57 11.94 -16.58
N CYS A 222 -11.16 12.63 -15.59
CA CYS A 222 -12.39 13.40 -15.75
C CYS A 222 -12.56 14.43 -14.63
N ASP A 223 -13.43 15.43 -14.86
CA ASP A 223 -13.85 16.36 -13.80
C ASP A 223 -15.02 15.77 -13.02
N VAL A 224 -14.69 15.19 -11.86
CA VAL A 224 -15.65 14.52 -10.97
C VAL A 224 -16.55 15.49 -10.19
N TYR A 225 -16.33 16.80 -10.31
CA TYR A 225 -17.12 17.83 -9.59
C TYR A 225 -18.16 18.50 -10.47
N THR A 226 -17.97 18.49 -11.78
CA THR A 226 -18.88 19.14 -12.75
C THR A 226 -19.78 18.17 -13.50
N LYS A 227 -19.44 16.86 -13.50
CA LYS A 227 -20.16 15.83 -14.26
C LYS A 227 -20.48 14.60 -13.43
N GLU A 228 -21.56 13.93 -13.77
CA GLU A 228 -21.92 12.60 -13.24
C GLU A 228 -21.14 11.51 -14.00
N TYR A 229 -19.82 11.54 -13.92
CA TYR A 229 -18.85 10.74 -14.65
C TYR A 229 -19.17 9.23 -14.68
N TRP A 230 -19.72 8.67 -13.58
CA TRP A 230 -20.09 7.26 -13.50
C TRP A 230 -21.27 6.87 -14.39
N LYS A 231 -22.12 7.84 -14.76
CA LYS A 231 -23.21 7.64 -15.70
C LYS A 231 -22.79 7.89 -17.14
N GLU A 232 -21.91 8.87 -17.37
CA GLU A 232 -21.42 9.25 -18.70
C GLU A 232 -20.44 8.24 -19.27
N ASP A 233 -19.48 7.79 -18.48
CA ASP A 233 -18.45 6.81 -18.92
C ASP A 233 -18.18 5.75 -17.84
N PRO A 234 -18.86 4.60 -17.91
CA PRO A 234 -18.64 3.50 -16.97
C PRO A 234 -17.30 2.79 -17.14
N SER A 235 -16.51 3.12 -18.18
CA SER A 235 -15.18 2.51 -18.42
C SER A 235 -14.09 3.12 -17.55
N LEU A 236 -14.26 4.35 -17.09
CA LEU A 236 -13.29 5.05 -16.25
C LEU A 236 -13.04 4.30 -14.93
N ARG A 237 -11.80 4.34 -14.45
CA ARG A 237 -11.42 3.73 -13.17
C ARG A 237 -12.29 4.25 -12.03
N ILE A 238 -12.46 5.57 -11.94
CA ILE A 238 -13.26 6.18 -10.88
C ILE A 238 -14.73 5.75 -10.92
N SER A 239 -15.29 5.51 -12.11
CA SER A 239 -16.65 4.98 -12.28
C SER A 239 -16.78 3.55 -11.76
N LYS A 240 -15.76 2.69 -11.98
CA LYS A 240 -15.71 1.33 -11.43
C LYS A 240 -15.65 1.35 -9.89
N ILE A 241 -14.83 2.23 -9.34
CA ILE A 241 -14.70 2.40 -7.88
C ILE A 241 -16.03 2.91 -7.30
N LYS A 242 -16.63 3.96 -7.88
CA LYS A 242 -17.91 4.51 -7.46
C LYS A 242 -19.02 3.46 -7.49
N LYS A 243 -19.11 2.71 -8.59
CA LYS A 243 -20.09 1.62 -8.73
C LYS A 243 -19.92 0.56 -7.63
N ALA A 244 -18.69 0.13 -7.34
CA ALA A 244 -18.45 -0.87 -6.30
C ALA A 244 -18.89 -0.37 -4.92
N VAL A 245 -18.61 0.89 -4.60
CA VAL A 245 -19.07 1.53 -3.36
C VAL A 245 -20.58 1.60 -3.28
N ASP A 246 -21.22 2.09 -4.33
CA ASP A 246 -22.69 2.24 -4.37
C ASP A 246 -23.41 0.90 -4.31
N ASP A 247 -22.93 -0.12 -5.05
CA ASP A 247 -23.52 -1.45 -5.00
C ASP A 247 -23.40 -2.06 -3.58
N THR A 248 -22.28 -1.84 -2.90
CA THR A 248 -22.05 -2.31 -1.53
C THR A 248 -22.99 -1.61 -0.54
N ILE A 249 -23.11 -0.30 -0.66
CA ILE A 249 -24.00 0.51 0.20
C ILE A 249 -25.47 0.15 -0.06
N ALA A 250 -25.88 0.06 -1.31
CA ALA A 250 -27.26 -0.27 -1.68
C ALA A 250 -27.70 -1.65 -1.19
N ALA A 251 -26.80 -2.65 -1.22
CA ALA A 251 -27.09 -3.98 -0.69
C ALA A 251 -27.40 -3.94 0.81
N ASP A 252 -26.62 -3.22 1.59
CA ASP A 252 -26.80 -3.12 3.04
C ASP A 252 -27.97 -2.20 3.41
N PHE A 253 -28.20 -1.10 2.68
CA PHE A 253 -29.38 -0.26 2.89
C PHE A 253 -30.68 -1.03 2.66
N LYS A 254 -30.70 -1.93 1.68
CA LYS A 254 -31.85 -2.80 1.44
C LYS A 254 -32.03 -3.83 2.57
N ALA A 255 -30.95 -4.29 3.17
CA ALA A 255 -31.00 -5.34 4.20
C ALA A 255 -31.26 -4.78 5.60
N ASP A 256 -30.63 -3.66 5.97
CA ASP A 256 -30.56 -3.19 7.37
C ASP A 256 -30.72 -1.64 7.50
N GLY A 257 -30.91 -0.92 6.40
CA GLY A 257 -31.02 0.55 6.40
C GLY A 257 -29.73 1.28 6.77
N ARG A 258 -28.63 0.56 6.98
CA ARG A 258 -27.33 1.11 7.37
C ARG A 258 -26.19 0.28 6.82
N ILE A 259 -25.02 0.89 6.67
CA ILE A 259 -23.78 0.22 6.31
C ILE A 259 -22.62 0.70 7.19
N SER A 260 -21.76 -0.21 7.61
CA SER A 260 -20.52 0.15 8.29
C SER A 260 -19.49 0.73 7.31
N ILE A 261 -18.73 1.74 7.77
CA ILE A 261 -17.64 2.30 6.95
C ILE A 261 -16.51 1.28 6.70
N SER A 262 -16.29 0.36 7.65
CA SER A 262 -15.36 -0.76 7.46
C SER A 262 -15.73 -1.59 6.26
N LYS A 263 -17.00 -1.96 6.10
CA LYS A 263 -17.47 -2.77 4.97
C LYS A 263 -17.30 -2.06 3.63
N VAL A 264 -17.53 -0.74 3.59
CA VAL A 264 -17.26 0.08 2.39
C VAL A 264 -15.76 0.05 2.06
N TYR A 265 -14.90 0.19 3.06
CA TYR A 265 -13.47 0.18 2.86
C TYR A 265 -12.96 -1.21 2.46
N ASP A 266 -13.48 -2.29 3.07
CA ASP A 266 -13.13 -3.68 2.75
C ASP A 266 -13.42 -4.03 1.29
N ALA A 267 -14.50 -3.50 0.71
CA ALA A 267 -14.79 -3.65 -0.71
C ALA A 267 -13.72 -3.02 -1.61
N LEU A 268 -13.01 -2.01 -1.14
CA LEU A 268 -11.95 -1.31 -1.88
C LEU A 268 -10.55 -1.86 -1.61
N ILE A 269 -10.28 -2.48 -0.47
CA ILE A 269 -8.96 -3.10 -0.21
C ILE A 269 -8.80 -4.46 -0.88
N SER A 270 -9.89 -5.11 -1.26
CA SER A 270 -9.90 -6.40 -1.94
C SER A 270 -9.66 -6.25 -3.45
N GLU A 271 -9.33 -7.36 -4.10
CA GLU A 271 -9.33 -7.42 -5.56
C GLU A 271 -10.73 -7.06 -6.11
N PRO A 272 -10.82 -6.32 -7.20
CA PRO A 272 -9.76 -5.88 -8.13
C PRO A 272 -9.18 -4.49 -7.84
N PHE A 273 -9.49 -3.86 -6.71
CA PHE A 273 -9.10 -2.48 -6.38
C PHE A 273 -7.80 -2.41 -5.57
N GLY A 274 -7.70 -3.15 -4.47
CA GLY A 274 -6.50 -3.23 -3.64
C GLY A 274 -6.07 -1.87 -3.06
N PHE A 275 -7.00 -1.06 -2.52
CA PHE A 275 -6.67 0.26 -2.00
C PHE A 275 -5.67 0.18 -0.84
N MET A 276 -4.66 1.02 -0.90
CA MET A 276 -3.61 1.13 0.10
C MET A 276 -3.91 2.28 1.06
N PRO A 277 -3.58 2.18 2.35
CA PRO A 277 -3.91 3.21 3.34
C PRO A 277 -3.00 4.45 3.16
N CYS A 278 -3.40 5.38 2.30
CA CYS A 278 -2.67 6.59 1.97
C CYS A 278 -3.60 7.79 1.69
N ASN A 279 -3.02 8.99 1.55
CA ASN A 279 -3.77 10.21 1.29
C ASN A 279 -4.57 10.14 -0.02
N LEU A 280 -4.05 9.43 -1.04
CA LEU A 280 -4.77 9.25 -2.30
C LEU A 280 -6.04 8.42 -2.11
N THR A 281 -5.97 7.33 -1.34
CA THR A 281 -7.15 6.55 -0.95
C THR A 281 -8.19 7.41 -0.23
N ALA A 282 -7.73 8.21 0.73
CA ALA A 282 -8.61 9.13 1.46
C ALA A 282 -9.29 10.14 0.52
N PHE A 283 -8.55 10.70 -0.42
CA PHE A 283 -9.10 11.58 -1.44
C PHE A 283 -10.13 10.89 -2.34
N ILE A 284 -9.82 9.71 -2.87
CA ILE A 284 -10.75 8.95 -3.73
C ILE A 284 -12.02 8.55 -2.97
N MET A 285 -11.89 8.11 -1.71
CA MET A 285 -13.05 7.83 -0.88
C MET A 285 -13.91 9.07 -0.65
N GLY A 286 -13.29 10.24 -0.44
CA GLY A 286 -14.01 11.52 -0.38
C GLY A 286 -14.80 11.80 -1.66
N VAL A 287 -14.17 11.59 -2.84
CA VAL A 287 -14.84 11.77 -4.14
C VAL A 287 -16.04 10.85 -4.30
N VAL A 288 -15.87 9.54 -4.05
CA VAL A 288 -16.93 8.55 -4.32
C VAL A 288 -18.04 8.53 -3.26
N LEU A 289 -17.75 9.05 -2.06
CA LEU A 289 -18.71 9.14 -0.97
C LEU A 289 -19.35 10.55 -0.81
N LYS A 290 -18.97 11.51 -1.65
CA LYS A 290 -19.42 12.92 -1.48
C LYS A 290 -20.94 13.10 -1.41
N GLU A 291 -21.71 12.29 -2.14
CA GLU A 291 -23.17 12.38 -2.13
C GLU A 291 -23.80 11.90 -0.80
N TYR A 292 -23.07 11.05 -0.06
CA TYR A 292 -23.50 10.60 1.27
C TYR A 292 -23.16 11.61 2.37
N ALA A 293 -22.38 12.66 2.07
CA ALA A 293 -22.05 13.75 3.00
C ALA A 293 -23.15 14.82 3.03
N SER A 294 -24.40 14.39 3.10
CA SER A 294 -25.58 15.28 3.10
C SER A 294 -26.57 14.88 4.18
N SER A 295 -27.40 15.80 4.57
CA SER A 295 -28.48 15.59 5.54
C SER A 295 -29.57 14.62 5.08
N ALA A 296 -29.50 14.09 3.85
CA ALA A 296 -30.34 12.98 3.41
C ALA A 296 -29.95 11.63 4.06
N TYR A 297 -28.83 11.60 4.72
CA TYR A 297 -28.29 10.45 5.45
C TYR A 297 -27.95 10.82 6.89
N SER A 298 -27.85 9.83 7.76
CA SER A 298 -27.39 10.00 9.14
C SER A 298 -26.05 9.29 9.35
N TRP A 299 -25.21 9.88 10.18
CA TRP A 299 -24.08 9.25 10.81
C TRP A 299 -24.53 8.53 12.08
N SER A 300 -23.96 7.36 12.37
CA SER A 300 -24.19 6.67 13.65
C SER A 300 -22.91 5.98 14.14
N ASP A 301 -22.76 5.92 15.46
CA ASP A 301 -21.76 5.09 16.16
C ASP A 301 -22.36 3.79 16.71
N GLY A 302 -23.56 3.45 16.29
CA GLY A 302 -24.34 2.31 16.78
C GLY A 302 -25.15 2.59 18.05
N MET A 303 -24.93 3.73 18.72
CA MET A 303 -25.67 4.14 19.92
C MET A 303 -26.47 5.43 19.69
N THR A 304 -25.88 6.35 18.97
CA THR A 304 -26.46 7.65 18.62
C THR A 304 -26.52 7.80 17.10
N SER A 305 -27.43 8.63 16.62
CA SER A 305 -27.55 8.98 15.21
C SER A 305 -27.71 10.51 15.11
N GLU A 306 -26.97 11.09 14.15
CA GLU A 306 -26.97 12.53 13.87
C GLU A 306 -26.97 12.73 12.35
N PRO A 307 -27.48 13.87 11.83
CA PRO A 307 -27.39 14.17 10.41
C PRO A 307 -25.97 14.05 9.90
N MET A 308 -25.79 13.46 8.71
CA MET A 308 -24.50 13.35 8.09
C MET A 308 -24.02 14.73 7.63
N SER A 309 -22.72 14.94 7.71
CA SER A 309 -22.03 16.13 7.21
C SER A 309 -20.64 15.78 6.66
N THR A 310 -20.03 16.71 5.94
CA THR A 310 -18.65 16.55 5.46
C THR A 310 -17.68 16.26 6.61
N VAL A 311 -17.86 16.89 7.78
CA VAL A 311 -17.01 16.67 8.96
C VAL A 311 -17.15 15.24 9.46
N LYS A 312 -18.37 14.73 9.61
CA LYS A 312 -18.65 13.35 10.04
C LYS A 312 -18.06 12.33 9.06
N LEU A 313 -18.28 12.53 7.75
CA LEU A 313 -17.72 11.66 6.71
C LEU A 313 -16.19 11.67 6.73
N LYS A 314 -15.57 12.84 6.82
CA LYS A 314 -14.13 13.01 6.94
C LYS A 314 -13.56 12.22 8.11
N ASP A 315 -14.15 12.34 9.28
CA ASP A 315 -13.67 11.68 10.48
C ASP A 315 -13.78 10.16 10.37
N MET A 316 -14.95 9.62 9.95
CA MET A 316 -15.14 8.17 9.86
C MET A 316 -14.24 7.52 8.79
N VAL A 317 -14.06 8.15 7.63
CA VAL A 317 -13.19 7.62 6.56
C VAL A 317 -11.71 7.70 6.97
N SER A 318 -11.27 8.83 7.53
CA SER A 318 -9.87 8.94 7.95
C SER A 318 -9.52 7.99 9.10
N GLU A 319 -10.47 7.73 10.00
CA GLU A 319 -10.29 6.83 11.14
C GLU A 319 -10.20 5.37 10.69
N ILE A 320 -11.04 4.91 9.75
CA ILE A 320 -10.94 3.54 9.24
C ILE A 320 -9.62 3.29 8.49
N ILE A 321 -9.18 4.23 7.66
CA ILE A 321 -7.88 4.12 6.98
C ILE A 321 -6.73 4.05 8.01
N LYS A 322 -6.76 4.87 9.06
CA LYS A 322 -5.78 4.81 10.16
C LYS A 322 -5.81 3.47 10.88
N HIS A 323 -7.00 2.92 11.10
CA HIS A 323 -7.16 1.61 11.76
C HIS A 323 -6.48 0.48 10.95
N HIS A 324 -6.55 0.54 9.63
CA HIS A 324 -5.85 -0.39 8.74
C HIS A 324 -4.32 -0.18 8.69
N LEU A 325 -3.83 1.03 8.94
CA LEU A 325 -2.38 1.28 9.09
C LEU A 325 -1.84 0.73 10.40
N THR A 326 -2.53 1.05 11.48
CA THR A 326 -2.14 0.66 12.84
C THR A 326 -3.42 0.39 13.62
N PRO A 327 -3.70 -0.88 14.00
CA PRO A 327 -4.91 -1.23 14.70
C PRO A 327 -5.15 -0.33 15.92
N ILE A 328 -6.28 0.36 15.96
CA ILE A 328 -6.69 1.23 17.05
C ILE A 328 -7.37 0.35 18.10
N ALA A 329 -6.78 0.26 19.30
CA ALA A 329 -7.24 -0.65 20.36
C ALA A 329 -8.71 -0.44 20.81
N ARG A 330 -9.27 0.76 20.57
CA ARG A 330 -10.65 1.11 20.90
C ARG A 330 -11.39 1.65 19.68
N TYR A 331 -11.08 1.12 18.48
CA TYR A 331 -11.82 1.48 17.29
C TYR A 331 -13.32 1.18 17.49
N LYS A 332 -14.15 2.17 17.22
CA LYS A 332 -15.61 2.03 17.22
C LYS A 332 -16.09 2.15 15.79
N GLU A 333 -16.87 1.17 15.37
CA GLU A 333 -17.48 1.19 14.05
C GLU A 333 -18.38 2.40 13.87
N LYS A 334 -18.38 2.95 12.65
CA LYS A 334 -19.22 4.06 12.22
C LYS A 334 -20.09 3.61 11.07
N TYR A 335 -21.30 4.15 11.01
CA TYR A 335 -22.31 3.77 10.04
C TYR A 335 -22.80 4.97 9.25
N ILE A 336 -23.06 4.74 7.97
CA ILE A 336 -23.94 5.58 7.15
C ILE A 336 -25.34 4.95 7.26
N VAL A 337 -26.35 5.74 7.58
CA VAL A 337 -27.71 5.29 7.79
C VAL A 337 -28.64 6.05 6.85
N THR A 338 -29.61 5.34 6.23
CA THR A 338 -30.68 5.99 5.47
C THR A 338 -31.66 6.67 6.41
N MET A 339 -32.03 7.90 6.12
CA MET A 339 -33.12 8.57 6.84
C MET A 339 -34.48 8.15 6.30
N THR A 340 -35.45 7.95 7.18
CA THR A 340 -36.84 7.77 6.80
C THR A 340 -37.42 9.06 6.20
N ALA A 341 -38.56 8.99 5.51
CA ALA A 341 -39.19 10.17 4.96
C ALA A 341 -39.59 11.17 6.08
N GLU A 342 -40.06 10.65 7.21
CA GLU A 342 -40.44 11.45 8.39
C GLU A 342 -39.24 12.14 9.03
N GLU A 343 -38.11 11.44 9.18
CA GLU A 343 -36.86 12.03 9.70
C GLU A 343 -36.34 13.12 8.78
N ARG A 344 -36.40 12.93 7.45
CA ARG A 344 -35.99 13.95 6.47
C ARG A 344 -36.86 15.21 6.56
N GLU A 345 -38.20 15.05 6.64
CA GLU A 345 -39.15 16.16 6.77
C GLU A 345 -38.94 16.91 8.09
N PHE A 346 -38.74 16.20 9.19
CA PHE A 346 -38.39 16.79 10.49
C PHE A 346 -37.08 17.58 10.45
N THR A 347 -36.03 17.02 9.84
CA THR A 347 -34.72 17.68 9.72
C THR A 347 -34.81 18.93 8.87
N ALA A 348 -35.49 18.87 7.72
CA ALA A 348 -35.69 20.00 6.83
C ALA A 348 -36.51 21.13 7.51
N SER A 349 -37.61 20.79 8.17
CA SER A 349 -38.43 21.75 8.88
C SER A 349 -37.69 22.38 10.07
N SER A 350 -36.92 21.61 10.79
CA SER A 350 -36.08 22.12 11.89
C SER A 350 -35.01 23.09 11.38
N ALA A 351 -34.32 22.74 10.28
CA ALA A 351 -33.32 23.61 9.65
C ALA A 351 -33.94 24.96 9.20
N GLU A 352 -35.12 24.93 8.61
CA GLU A 352 -35.84 26.13 8.21
C GLU A 352 -36.23 27.00 9.41
N ILE A 353 -36.75 26.39 10.49
CA ILE A 353 -37.18 27.12 11.70
C ILE A 353 -35.98 27.78 12.41
N PHE A 354 -34.85 27.08 12.48
CA PHE A 354 -33.67 27.57 13.20
C PHE A 354 -32.67 28.31 12.31
N GLY A 355 -32.92 28.44 11.00
CA GLY A 355 -32.05 29.14 10.05
C GLY A 355 -30.70 28.43 9.90
N ILE A 356 -30.65 27.12 10.08
CA ILE A 356 -29.43 26.30 9.98
C ILE A 356 -29.37 25.73 8.57
N ASP A 357 -28.23 25.93 7.87
CA ASP A 357 -28.00 25.25 6.58
C ASP A 357 -27.90 23.75 6.81
N PRO A 358 -28.78 22.92 6.25
CA PRO A 358 -28.73 21.46 6.44
C PRO A 358 -27.48 20.81 5.80
N ALA A 359 -26.66 21.56 5.06
CA ALA A 359 -25.41 21.10 4.44
C ALA A 359 -24.15 21.45 5.26
N VAL A 360 -24.28 22.13 6.40
CA VAL A 360 -23.18 22.53 7.30
C VAL A 360 -23.11 21.58 8.53
#